data_0b030c7adf1d70ec474113619aabee79
#
_entry.id   0b030c7adf1d70ec474113619aabee79
#
_cell.length_a   1.000
_cell.length_b   1.000
_cell.length_c   1.000
_cell.angle_alpha   90.00
_cell.angle_beta   90.00
_cell.angle_gamma   90.00
#
_symmetry.space_group_name_H-M   'P 1'
#
loop_
_entity.id
_entity.type
_entity.pdbx_description
1 polymer ?
#
loop_
_entity_poly.entity_id
_entity_poly.type
_entity_poly.pdbx_seq_one_letter_code
_entity_poly.pdbx_strand_id
1 'polypeptide(L)'
;MDGLHRRAGNQHLLELHGNLFRTKCFSEERPVESWPDSGEIPPRCPHCGNVLRPDVVWFGESLPVATLHAAEHAAATAEVFFSIGTSALVYPAAELPFSALAAGATVVEINPHPTPLSAHVSYSLNGAAGVILPALVARVWEPA
;
A
#
# COMPACT_ATOMS: atom_id res chain seq x y z
N MET A 1 2.43 -4.64 0.03
CA MET A 1 3.38 -5.61 0.65
C MET A 1 3.99 -6.60 -0.35
N ASP A 2 3.31 -6.95 -1.43
CA ASP A 2 3.71 -7.99 -2.41
C ASP A 2 4.69 -7.51 -3.52
N GLY A 3 5.06 -6.23 -3.52
CA GLY A 3 5.96 -5.64 -4.50
C GLY A 3 5.44 -5.58 -5.94
N LEU A 4 4.17 -5.90 -6.21
CA LEU A 4 3.62 -5.96 -7.58
C LEU A 4 3.65 -4.59 -8.28
N HIS A 5 3.37 -3.50 -7.58
CA HIS A 5 3.46 -2.16 -8.15
C HIS A 5 4.88 -1.83 -8.62
N ARG A 6 5.90 -2.19 -7.83
CA ARG A 6 7.30 -2.00 -8.23
C ARG A 6 7.66 -2.84 -9.45
N ARG A 7 7.22 -4.11 -9.48
CA ARG A 7 7.42 -5.01 -10.61
C ARG A 7 6.71 -4.54 -11.88
N ALA A 8 5.60 -3.84 -11.73
CA ALA A 8 4.86 -3.21 -12.84
C ALA A 8 5.49 -1.88 -13.32
N GLY A 9 6.62 -1.45 -12.74
CA GLY A 9 7.34 -0.26 -13.17
C GLY A 9 6.88 1.05 -12.53
N ASN A 10 5.99 1.02 -11.51
CA ASN A 10 5.62 2.22 -10.78
C ASN A 10 6.86 2.79 -10.05
N GLN A 11 7.12 4.09 -10.23
CA GLN A 11 8.28 4.78 -9.66
C GLN A 11 7.95 5.49 -8.34
N HIS A 12 6.76 6.06 -8.23
CA HIS A 12 6.29 6.77 -7.04
C HIS A 12 5.44 5.86 -6.17
N LEU A 13 6.08 5.11 -5.27
CA LEU A 13 5.43 4.16 -4.38
C LEU A 13 5.64 4.53 -2.92
N LEU A 14 4.55 4.54 -2.16
CA LEU A 14 4.54 4.70 -0.71
C LEU A 14 4.07 3.38 -0.09
N GLU A 15 5.02 2.55 0.33
CA GLU A 15 4.74 1.21 0.90
C GLU A 15 4.38 1.34 2.39
N LEU A 16 3.16 1.80 2.70
CA LEU A 16 2.67 2.05 4.06
C LEU A 16 2.85 0.84 5.01
N HIS A 17 2.68 -0.36 4.50
CA HIS A 17 2.78 -1.60 5.28
C HIS A 17 4.07 -2.38 4.98
N GLY A 18 5.05 -1.74 4.33
CA GLY A 18 6.32 -2.36 3.97
C GLY A 18 6.24 -3.36 2.81
N ASN A 19 7.22 -4.27 2.74
CA ASN A 19 7.38 -5.21 1.65
C ASN A 19 7.87 -6.58 2.15
N LEU A 20 7.18 -7.66 1.76
CA LEU A 20 7.50 -9.03 2.17
C LEU A 20 8.85 -9.53 1.63
N PHE A 21 9.30 -8.99 0.50
CA PHE A 21 10.57 -9.37 -0.14
C PHE A 21 11.77 -8.55 0.32
N ARG A 22 11.57 -7.67 1.28
CA ARG A 22 12.62 -6.92 1.94
C ARG A 22 12.76 -7.41 3.38
N THR A 23 13.99 -7.54 3.84
CA THR A 23 14.31 -7.99 5.20
C THR A 23 14.84 -6.83 6.02
N LYS A 24 14.45 -6.75 7.29
CA LYS A 24 15.00 -5.78 8.24
C LYS A 24 15.44 -6.43 9.55
N CYS A 25 16.35 -5.76 10.25
CA CYS A 25 16.71 -6.11 11.61
C CYS A 25 15.55 -5.76 12.56
N PHE A 26 15.18 -6.70 13.43
CA PHE A 26 14.10 -6.50 14.40
C PHE A 26 14.40 -5.37 15.40
N SER A 27 15.66 -5.28 15.85
CA SER A 27 16.07 -4.31 16.88
C SER A 27 16.41 -2.94 16.32
N GLU A 28 17.11 -2.89 15.19
CA GLU A 28 17.60 -1.65 14.61
C GLU A 28 16.64 -1.07 13.55
N GLU A 29 15.62 -1.83 13.17
CA GLU A 29 14.61 -1.51 12.16
C GLU A 29 15.16 -1.12 10.78
N ARG A 30 16.45 -1.33 10.54
CA ARG A 30 17.10 -1.02 9.27
C ARG A 30 17.04 -2.20 8.30
N PRO A 31 16.96 -1.93 6.99
CA PRO A 31 17.06 -2.96 5.97
C PRO A 31 18.38 -3.73 6.05
N VAL A 32 18.31 -5.04 5.78
CA VAL A 32 19.46 -5.95 5.67
C VAL A 32 19.33 -6.72 4.36
N GLU A 33 20.28 -6.49 3.44
CA GLU A 33 20.22 -7.05 2.08
C GLU A 33 20.83 -8.45 2.02
N SER A 34 21.79 -8.75 2.89
CA SER A 34 22.46 -10.05 2.93
C SER A 34 22.89 -10.41 4.33
N TRP A 35 22.92 -11.69 4.64
CA TRP A 35 23.38 -12.25 5.92
C TRP A 35 23.96 -13.66 5.69
N PRO A 36 24.88 -14.13 6.55
CA PRO A 36 25.41 -15.49 6.48
C PRO A 36 24.28 -16.52 6.70
N ASP A 37 24.27 -17.55 5.88
CA ASP A 37 23.39 -18.69 6.12
C ASP A 37 23.97 -19.54 7.26
N SER A 38 23.46 -19.34 8.46
CA SER A 38 23.84 -20.11 9.66
C SER A 38 22.95 -21.34 9.88
N GLY A 39 21.91 -21.51 9.06
CA GLY A 39 20.86 -22.51 9.30
C GLY A 39 19.90 -22.15 10.43
N GLU A 40 20.09 -21.02 11.13
CA GLU A 40 19.16 -20.55 12.16
C GLU A 40 17.89 -19.93 11.57
N ILE A 41 16.74 -20.22 12.17
CA ILE A 41 15.44 -19.65 11.81
C ILE A 41 14.80 -19.04 13.06
N PRO A 42 14.54 -17.72 13.08
CA PRO A 42 14.87 -16.72 12.05
C PRO A 42 16.38 -16.42 11.98
N PRO A 43 16.89 -15.97 10.82
CA PRO A 43 18.30 -15.67 10.67
C PRO A 43 18.73 -14.47 11.54
N ARG A 44 20.05 -14.31 11.73
CA ARG A 44 20.63 -13.27 12.58
C ARG A 44 21.13 -12.08 11.80
N CYS A 45 20.93 -10.90 12.36
CA CYS A 45 21.48 -9.65 11.83
C CYS A 45 23.02 -9.66 11.90
N PRO A 46 23.71 -9.44 10.77
CA PRO A 46 25.18 -9.46 10.75
C PRO A 46 25.82 -8.29 11.54
N HIS A 47 25.02 -7.30 11.92
CA HIS A 47 25.53 -6.11 12.62
C HIS A 47 25.37 -6.18 14.14
N CYS A 48 24.18 -6.60 14.62
CA CYS A 48 23.90 -6.60 16.06
C CYS A 48 23.59 -7.99 16.63
N GLY A 49 23.53 -9.04 15.79
CA GLY A 49 23.20 -10.40 16.22
C GLY A 49 21.74 -10.65 16.55
N ASN A 50 20.87 -9.64 16.50
CA ASN A 50 19.43 -9.80 16.74
C ASN A 50 18.76 -10.51 15.55
N VAL A 51 17.52 -10.94 15.71
CA VAL A 51 16.78 -11.64 14.65
C VAL A 51 16.46 -10.73 13.48
N LEU A 52 16.42 -11.31 12.28
CA LEU A 52 15.91 -10.70 11.08
C LEU A 52 14.44 -11.04 10.89
N ARG A 53 13.70 -10.13 10.26
CA ARG A 53 12.29 -10.31 9.93
C ARG A 53 11.96 -9.69 8.58
N PRO A 54 10.84 -10.08 7.92
CA PRO A 54 10.32 -9.35 6.79
C PRO A 54 10.06 -7.88 7.16
N ASP A 55 10.35 -6.96 6.26
CA ASP A 55 10.08 -5.53 6.46
C ASP A 55 8.59 -5.23 6.20
N VAL A 56 7.76 -5.72 7.09
CA VAL A 56 6.30 -5.56 7.08
C VAL A 56 5.87 -4.97 8.41
N VAL A 57 4.92 -4.06 8.38
CA VAL A 57 4.27 -3.53 9.59
C VAL A 57 3.26 -4.56 10.08
N TRP A 58 3.44 -5.07 11.30
CA TRP A 58 2.51 -5.99 11.93
C TRP A 58 1.39 -5.26 12.66
N PHE A 59 0.31 -5.97 12.94
CA PHE A 59 -0.75 -5.43 13.79
C PHE A 59 -0.18 -5.03 15.16
N GLY A 60 -0.54 -3.83 15.60
CA GLY A 60 0.01 -3.22 16.82
C GLY A 60 1.29 -2.41 16.63
N GLU A 61 1.92 -2.45 15.45
CA GLU A 61 3.03 -1.57 15.09
C GLU A 61 2.53 -0.29 14.40
N SER A 62 3.25 0.80 14.59
CA SER A 62 2.98 2.07 13.90
C SER A 62 3.46 2.03 12.46
N LEU A 63 2.70 2.66 11.56
CA LEU A 63 3.17 2.90 10.21
C LEU A 63 4.40 3.84 10.20
N PRO A 64 5.30 3.73 9.21
CA PRO A 64 6.42 4.66 9.06
C PRO A 64 5.90 6.09 8.90
N VAL A 65 6.20 6.96 9.86
CA VAL A 65 5.63 8.31 9.98
C VAL A 65 5.84 9.13 8.70
N ALA A 66 7.04 9.15 8.16
CA ALA A 66 7.35 9.89 6.94
C ALA A 66 6.54 9.39 5.72
N THR A 67 6.36 8.07 5.61
CA THR A 67 5.58 7.46 4.53
C THR A 67 4.09 7.76 4.67
N LEU A 68 3.57 7.73 5.91
CA LEU A 68 2.18 8.06 6.19
C LEU A 68 1.89 9.52 5.86
N HIS A 69 2.71 10.47 6.34
CA HIS A 69 2.55 11.90 6.02
C HIS A 69 2.63 12.18 4.52
N ALA A 70 3.51 11.49 3.79
CA ALA A 70 3.59 11.62 2.34
C ALA A 70 2.30 11.11 1.66
N ALA A 71 1.73 10.01 2.16
CA ALA A 71 0.47 9.47 1.64
C ALA A 71 -0.73 10.38 1.97
N GLU A 72 -0.79 10.94 3.17
CA GLU A 72 -1.80 11.91 3.58
C GLU A 72 -1.74 13.18 2.69
N HIS A 73 -0.52 13.69 2.47
CA HIS A 73 -0.33 14.83 1.57
C HIS A 73 -0.77 14.51 0.14
N ALA A 74 -0.38 13.35 -0.40
CA ALA A 74 -0.79 12.93 -1.73
C ALA A 74 -2.32 12.77 -1.85
N ALA A 75 -2.97 12.21 -0.83
CA ALA A 75 -4.43 12.09 -0.78
C ALA A 75 -5.12 13.46 -0.74
N ALA A 76 -4.62 14.39 0.10
CA ALA A 76 -5.19 15.72 0.26
C ALA A 76 -4.97 16.66 -0.95
N THR A 77 -4.05 16.33 -1.85
CA THR A 77 -3.75 17.13 -3.05
C THR A 77 -4.17 16.44 -4.36
N ALA A 78 -4.77 15.26 -4.27
CA ALA A 78 -5.24 14.53 -5.44
C ALA A 78 -6.48 15.19 -6.05
N GLU A 79 -6.55 15.26 -7.38
CA GLU A 79 -7.78 15.59 -8.11
C GLU A 79 -8.67 14.33 -8.27
N VAL A 80 -8.03 13.18 -8.47
CA VAL A 80 -8.68 11.86 -8.55
C VAL A 80 -7.95 10.88 -7.66
N PHE A 81 -8.69 10.17 -6.82
CA PHE A 81 -8.18 9.17 -5.91
C PHE A 81 -8.84 7.82 -6.20
N PHE A 82 -8.04 6.78 -6.43
CA PHE A 82 -8.53 5.42 -6.60
C PHE A 82 -8.29 4.58 -5.35
N SER A 83 -9.37 3.98 -4.80
CA SER A 83 -9.33 2.97 -3.74
C SER A 83 -9.57 1.60 -4.37
N ILE A 84 -8.53 0.77 -4.48
CA ILE A 84 -8.57 -0.46 -5.29
C ILE A 84 -8.26 -1.68 -4.44
N GLY A 85 -9.20 -2.62 -4.35
CA GLY A 85 -9.02 -3.93 -3.70
C GLY A 85 -8.73 -3.86 -2.20
N THR A 86 -9.08 -2.75 -1.54
CA THR A 86 -8.92 -2.59 -0.09
C THR A 86 -10.25 -2.76 0.64
N SER A 87 -10.20 -3.27 1.88
CA SER A 87 -11.36 -3.37 2.74
C SER A 87 -11.80 -2.03 3.33
N ALA A 88 -10.95 -1.00 3.28
CA ALA A 88 -11.12 0.30 3.95
C ALA A 88 -11.41 0.18 5.46
N LEU A 89 -10.81 -0.83 6.14
CA LEU A 89 -10.99 -1.11 7.57
C LEU A 89 -9.71 -0.96 8.40
N VAL A 90 -8.54 -0.94 7.77
CA VAL A 90 -7.25 -0.94 8.47
C VAL A 90 -6.73 0.49 8.60
N TYR A 91 -6.85 1.04 9.81
CA TYR A 91 -6.37 2.38 10.15
C TYR A 91 -4.87 2.40 10.47
N PRO A 92 -4.16 3.52 10.19
CA PRO A 92 -4.68 4.79 9.65
C PRO A 92 -4.85 4.83 8.11
N ALA A 93 -4.40 3.82 7.36
CA ALA A 93 -4.45 3.84 5.89
C ALA A 93 -5.88 3.97 5.33
N ALA A 94 -6.89 3.44 6.05
CA ALA A 94 -8.30 3.55 5.69
C ALA A 94 -8.83 5.00 5.68
N GLU A 95 -8.13 5.96 6.31
CA GLU A 95 -8.49 7.37 6.32
C GLU A 95 -8.14 8.11 5.03
N LEU A 96 -7.18 7.62 4.25
CA LEU A 96 -6.68 8.31 3.06
C LEU A 96 -7.76 8.65 2.02
N PRO A 97 -8.68 7.75 1.64
CA PRO A 97 -9.76 8.09 0.72
C PRO A 97 -10.73 9.13 1.29
N PHE A 98 -10.96 9.15 2.61
CA PHE A 98 -11.79 10.17 3.26
C PHE A 98 -11.08 11.54 3.27
N SER A 99 -9.78 11.56 3.48
CA SER A 99 -8.97 12.78 3.35
C SER A 99 -9.03 13.36 1.94
N ALA A 100 -8.97 12.50 0.92
CA ALA A 100 -9.12 12.91 -0.48
C ALA A 100 -10.53 13.47 -0.75
N LEU A 101 -11.59 12.81 -0.25
CA LEU A 101 -12.98 13.31 -0.35
C LEU A 101 -13.14 14.68 0.31
N ALA A 102 -12.61 14.86 1.52
CA ALA A 102 -12.67 16.12 2.26
C ALA A 102 -11.93 17.26 1.54
N ALA A 103 -10.88 16.93 0.77
CA ALA A 103 -10.14 17.87 -0.06
C ALA A 103 -10.82 18.17 -1.41
N GLY A 104 -11.93 17.51 -1.73
CA GLY A 104 -12.70 17.73 -2.96
C GLY A 104 -12.29 16.85 -4.14
N ALA A 105 -11.49 15.82 -3.92
CA ALA A 105 -11.11 14.87 -4.96
C ALA A 105 -12.30 14.04 -5.45
N THR A 106 -12.28 13.64 -6.72
CA THR A 106 -13.13 12.57 -7.22
C THR A 106 -12.57 11.23 -6.74
N VAL A 107 -13.29 10.57 -5.82
CA VAL A 107 -12.87 9.26 -5.30
C VAL A 107 -13.60 8.13 -6.00
N VAL A 108 -12.83 7.19 -6.54
CA VAL A 108 -13.32 6.00 -7.24
C VAL A 108 -12.92 4.76 -6.46
N GLU A 109 -13.89 3.96 -6.04
CA GLU A 109 -13.66 2.66 -5.45
C GLU A 109 -13.77 1.56 -6.51
N ILE A 110 -12.81 0.62 -6.52
CA ILE A 110 -12.87 -0.59 -7.33
C ILE A 110 -12.71 -1.79 -6.41
N ASN A 111 -13.78 -2.53 -6.18
CA ASN A 111 -13.78 -3.68 -5.27
C ASN A 111 -14.85 -4.68 -5.69
N PRO A 112 -14.62 -6.01 -5.57
CA PRO A 112 -15.64 -7.02 -5.82
C PRO A 112 -16.86 -6.91 -4.90
N HIS A 113 -16.67 -6.42 -3.68
CA HIS A 113 -17.70 -6.30 -2.65
C HIS A 113 -17.77 -4.87 -2.10
N PRO A 114 -18.96 -4.42 -1.67
CA PRO A 114 -19.09 -3.14 -0.98
C PRO A 114 -18.24 -3.08 0.29
N THR A 115 -17.67 -1.90 0.56
CA THR A 115 -16.91 -1.59 1.77
C THR A 115 -17.57 -0.44 2.54
N PRO A 116 -17.13 -0.09 3.75
CA PRO A 116 -17.60 1.12 4.44
C PRO A 116 -17.37 2.42 3.63
N LEU A 117 -16.40 2.41 2.73
CA LEU A 117 -16.12 3.55 1.85
C LEU A 117 -17.16 3.71 0.72
N SER A 118 -17.78 2.62 0.26
CA SER A 118 -18.66 2.60 -0.93
C SER A 118 -19.82 3.61 -0.88
N ALA A 119 -20.34 3.91 0.31
CA ALA A 119 -21.43 4.88 0.49
C ALA A 119 -20.99 6.35 0.37
N HIS A 120 -19.69 6.62 0.33
CA HIS A 120 -19.13 7.97 0.39
C HIS A 120 -18.43 8.39 -0.91
N VAL A 121 -18.04 7.44 -1.76
CA VAL A 121 -17.26 7.69 -2.96
C VAL A 121 -18.09 8.32 -4.09
N SER A 122 -17.40 9.01 -4.99
CA SER A 122 -18.02 9.57 -6.21
C SER A 122 -18.49 8.46 -7.16
N TYR A 123 -17.73 7.38 -7.26
CA TYR A 123 -18.05 6.21 -8.09
C TYR A 123 -17.60 4.92 -7.41
N SER A 124 -18.50 3.93 -7.35
CA SER A 124 -18.19 2.57 -6.91
C SER A 124 -18.32 1.60 -8.09
N LEU A 125 -17.20 1.00 -8.49
CA LEU A 125 -17.14 0.05 -9.60
C LEU A 125 -16.98 -1.37 -9.03
N ASN A 126 -18.07 -2.13 -9.04
CA ASN A 126 -18.10 -3.47 -8.46
C ASN A 126 -17.48 -4.49 -9.42
N GLY A 127 -16.35 -5.06 -9.03
CA GLY A 127 -15.66 -6.10 -9.79
C GLY A 127 -14.19 -6.24 -9.40
N ALA A 128 -13.55 -7.28 -9.95
CA ALA A 128 -12.13 -7.50 -9.76
C ALA A 128 -11.31 -6.40 -10.47
N ALA A 129 -10.30 -5.86 -9.80
CA ALA A 129 -9.44 -4.81 -10.34
C ALA A 129 -8.80 -5.20 -11.68
N GLY A 130 -8.37 -6.47 -11.84
CA GLY A 130 -7.80 -6.99 -13.07
C GLY A 130 -8.76 -7.05 -14.26
N VAL A 131 -10.07 -6.86 -14.04
CA VAL A 131 -11.10 -6.76 -15.09
C VAL A 131 -11.48 -5.30 -15.32
N ILE A 132 -11.75 -4.57 -14.24
CA ILE A 132 -12.25 -3.19 -14.30
C ILE A 132 -11.17 -2.23 -14.83
N LEU A 133 -9.93 -2.32 -14.32
CA LEU A 133 -8.88 -1.37 -14.69
C LEU A 133 -8.50 -1.42 -16.17
N PRO A 134 -8.26 -2.60 -16.79
CA PRO A 134 -7.99 -2.66 -18.22
C PRO A 134 -9.12 -2.08 -19.07
N ALA A 135 -10.38 -2.39 -18.71
CA ALA A 135 -11.54 -1.86 -19.44
C ALA A 135 -11.67 -0.33 -19.28
N LEU A 136 -11.34 0.22 -18.11
CA LEU A 136 -11.32 1.65 -17.85
C LEU A 136 -10.22 2.33 -18.68
N VAL A 137 -9.00 1.77 -18.67
CA VAL A 137 -7.86 2.30 -19.45
C VAL A 137 -8.18 2.32 -20.93
N ALA A 138 -8.71 1.21 -21.48
CA ALA A 138 -9.08 1.13 -22.88
C ALA A 138 -10.10 2.22 -23.29
N ARG A 139 -11.09 2.48 -22.42
CA ARG A 139 -12.11 3.52 -22.72
C ARG A 139 -11.61 4.95 -22.63
N VAL A 140 -10.57 5.20 -21.82
CA VAL A 140 -10.06 6.57 -21.60
C VAL A 140 -8.93 6.93 -22.55
N TRP A 141 -8.06 5.98 -22.90
CA TRP A 141 -6.81 6.25 -23.63
C TRP A 141 -6.67 5.52 -24.96
N GLU A 142 -7.49 4.49 -25.24
CA GLU A 142 -7.48 3.85 -26.55
C GLU A 142 -8.52 4.55 -27.44
N PRO A 143 -8.13 5.07 -28.61
CA PRO A 143 -9.09 5.63 -29.57
C PRO A 143 -10.05 4.54 -30.06
N ALA A 144 -11.33 4.89 -30.20
CA ALA A 144 -12.36 4.01 -30.71
C ALA A 144 -12.10 3.58 -32.16
#